data_a416a152e95984f142c0eda17d3b8784
#
_entry.id   a416a152e95984f142c0eda17d3b8784
#
_cell.length_a   1.000
_cell.length_b   1.000
_cell.length_c   1.000
_cell.angle_alpha   90.00
_cell.angle_beta   90.00
_cell.angle_gamma   90.00
#
_symmetry.space_group_name_H-M   'P 1'
#
loop_
_entity.id
_entity.type
_entity.pdbx_description
1 polymer ?
#
loop_
_entity_poly.entity_id
_entity_poly.type
_entity_poly.pdbx_seq_one_letter_code
_entity_poly.pdbx_strand_id
1 'polypeptide(L)'
;MITLGFEDATQTSKREIAQMQLVEAIDLFLAGKYLCAITLAGAAEEILARLLNQLGEDSIVEESIQAIQHLREKTGLSIMSGKPKNEIFNEWNSARNNLKHHGKAIDETVTINFFDEAYWMIKRGLANAEKLELPINNQIDFENWIVVNINM
;
A
#
# COMPACT_ATOMS: atom_id res chain seq x y z
N MET A 1 12.45 -15.03 22.42
CA MET A 1 11.54 -15.97 21.73
C MET A 1 12.07 -17.39 21.90
N ILE A 2 11.21 -18.32 22.23
CA ILE A 2 11.60 -19.75 22.36
C ILE A 2 11.69 -20.34 20.96
N THR A 3 12.84 -20.94 20.62
CA THR A 3 13.00 -21.64 19.34
C THR A 3 12.44 -23.05 19.41
N LEU A 4 11.79 -23.50 18.33
CA LEU A 4 11.35 -24.90 18.18
C LEU A 4 12.47 -25.78 17.58
N GLY A 5 13.61 -25.19 17.17
CA GLY A 5 14.78 -25.90 16.68
C GLY A 5 14.70 -26.40 15.23
N PHE A 6 13.71 -25.93 14.44
CA PHE A 6 13.60 -26.28 13.02
C PHE A 6 14.50 -25.45 12.13
N GLU A 7 14.65 -24.17 12.48
CA GLU A 7 15.48 -23.23 11.71
C GLU A 7 16.19 -22.26 12.65
N ASP A 8 17.35 -21.81 12.24
CA ASP A 8 18.06 -20.72 12.91
C ASP A 8 17.43 -19.37 12.58
N ALA A 9 17.65 -18.38 13.45
CA ALA A 9 17.27 -17.01 13.17
C ALA A 9 18.03 -16.50 11.94
N THR A 10 17.31 -15.96 10.96
CA THR A 10 17.88 -15.48 9.70
C THR A 10 17.82 -13.96 9.65
N GLN A 11 18.92 -13.35 9.21
CA GLN A 11 18.98 -11.91 8.92
C GLN A 11 18.47 -11.66 7.51
N THR A 12 17.49 -10.74 7.36
CA THR A 12 16.98 -10.30 6.07
C THR A 12 16.77 -8.79 6.08
N SER A 13 16.83 -8.16 4.91
CA SER A 13 16.62 -6.72 4.79
C SER A 13 15.12 -6.38 4.75
N LYS A 14 14.79 -5.15 5.18
CA LYS A 14 13.43 -4.62 5.04
C LYS A 14 13.00 -4.50 3.57
N ARG A 15 13.96 -4.28 2.65
CA ARG A 15 13.71 -4.26 1.21
C ARG A 15 13.25 -5.62 0.70
N GLU A 16 13.97 -6.68 1.07
CA GLU A 16 13.59 -8.06 0.71
C GLU A 16 12.23 -8.46 1.30
N ILE A 17 11.96 -8.10 2.56
CA ILE A 17 10.66 -8.35 3.18
C ILE A 17 9.55 -7.67 2.38
N ALA A 18 9.70 -6.39 2.06
CA ALA A 18 8.69 -5.64 1.29
C ALA A 18 8.51 -6.21 -0.12
N GLN A 19 9.59 -6.62 -0.81
CA GLN A 19 9.49 -7.29 -2.11
C GLN A 19 8.69 -8.58 -2.04
N MET A 20 8.99 -9.44 -1.07
CA MET A 20 8.26 -10.72 -0.88
C MET A 20 6.79 -10.48 -0.57
N GLN A 21 6.48 -9.54 0.32
CA GLN A 21 5.09 -9.20 0.67
C GLN A 21 4.31 -8.66 -0.53
N LEU A 22 4.95 -7.83 -1.36
CA LEU A 22 4.29 -7.23 -2.52
C LEU A 22 4.07 -8.26 -3.64
N VAL A 23 5.03 -9.14 -3.87
CA VAL A 23 4.87 -10.28 -4.80
C VAL A 23 3.70 -11.16 -4.37
N GLU A 24 3.65 -11.54 -3.11
CA GLU A 24 2.56 -12.37 -2.58
C GLU A 24 1.20 -11.64 -2.61
N ALA A 25 1.18 -10.34 -2.34
CA ALA A 25 -0.03 -9.54 -2.46
C ALA A 25 -0.60 -9.56 -3.89
N ILE A 26 0.25 -9.46 -4.89
CA ILE A 26 -0.15 -9.56 -6.30
C ILE A 26 -0.71 -10.95 -6.60
N ASP A 27 -0.06 -12.01 -6.18
CA ASP A 27 -0.55 -13.38 -6.38
C ASP A 27 -1.92 -13.61 -5.72
N LEU A 28 -2.10 -13.10 -4.51
CA LEU A 28 -3.39 -13.15 -3.81
C LEU A 28 -4.47 -12.33 -4.54
N PHE A 29 -4.12 -11.16 -5.06
CA PHE A 29 -5.03 -10.34 -5.87
C PHE A 29 -5.49 -11.09 -7.11
N LEU A 30 -4.56 -11.69 -7.86
CA LEU A 30 -4.85 -12.45 -9.07
C LEU A 30 -5.69 -13.70 -8.77
N ALA A 31 -5.60 -14.25 -7.57
CA ALA A 31 -6.43 -15.34 -7.06
C ALA A 31 -7.79 -14.89 -6.50
N GLY A 32 -8.11 -13.59 -6.53
CA GLY A 32 -9.36 -13.03 -5.99
C GLY A 32 -9.39 -12.92 -4.46
N LYS A 33 -8.26 -13.07 -3.78
CA LYS A 33 -8.12 -12.97 -2.31
C LYS A 33 -7.78 -11.54 -1.88
N TYR A 34 -8.65 -10.61 -2.21
CA TYR A 34 -8.40 -9.17 -2.07
C TYR A 34 -8.12 -8.71 -0.64
N LEU A 35 -8.85 -9.24 0.34
CA LEU A 35 -8.66 -8.88 1.75
C LEU A 35 -7.21 -9.17 2.21
N CYS A 36 -6.72 -10.37 1.92
CA CYS A 36 -5.34 -10.74 2.27
C CYS A 36 -4.31 -9.92 1.47
N ALA A 37 -4.62 -9.62 0.21
CA ALA A 37 -3.78 -8.76 -0.62
C ALA A 37 -3.63 -7.34 -0.04
N ILE A 38 -4.69 -6.74 0.48
CA ILE A 38 -4.65 -5.43 1.16
C ILE A 38 -3.67 -5.46 2.33
N THR A 39 -3.75 -6.48 3.17
CA THR A 39 -2.91 -6.59 4.37
C THR A 39 -1.42 -6.68 4.01
N LEU A 40 -1.06 -7.55 3.07
CA LEU A 40 0.35 -7.70 2.66
C LEU A 40 0.85 -6.50 1.87
N ALA A 41 0.07 -6.00 0.92
CA ALA A 41 0.45 -4.81 0.15
C ALA A 41 0.59 -3.58 1.05
N GLY A 42 -0.30 -3.44 2.04
CA GLY A 42 -0.23 -2.35 3.02
C GLY A 42 1.02 -2.41 3.89
N ALA A 43 1.43 -3.60 4.32
CA ALA A 43 2.66 -3.78 5.07
C ALA A 43 3.90 -3.42 4.22
N ALA A 44 3.94 -3.91 2.98
CA ALA A 44 5.02 -3.59 2.04
C ALA A 44 5.08 -2.09 1.74
N GLU A 45 3.96 -1.47 1.43
CA GLU A 45 3.86 -0.05 1.13
C GLU A 45 4.38 0.82 2.28
N GLU A 46 4.02 0.50 3.51
CA GLU A 46 4.50 1.24 4.69
C GLU A 46 6.01 1.11 4.89
N ILE A 47 6.57 -0.09 4.71
CA ILE A 47 8.02 -0.30 4.79
C ILE A 47 8.73 0.53 3.72
N LEU A 48 8.27 0.46 2.47
CA LEU A 48 8.89 1.16 1.34
C LEU A 48 8.78 2.68 1.49
N ALA A 49 7.64 3.20 1.95
CA ALA A 49 7.46 4.63 2.23
C ALA A 49 8.45 5.13 3.28
N ARG A 50 8.64 4.39 4.37
CA ARG A 50 9.60 4.74 5.42
C ARG A 50 11.06 4.67 4.94
N LEU A 51 11.40 3.69 4.10
CA LEU A 51 12.72 3.62 3.48
C LEU A 51 13.00 4.84 2.58
N LEU A 52 12.02 5.28 1.80
CA LEU A 52 12.12 6.51 0.99
C LEU A 52 12.36 7.74 1.89
N ASN A 53 11.56 7.89 2.95
CA ASN A 53 11.73 9.00 3.88
C ASN A 53 13.11 9.01 4.56
N GLN A 54 13.68 7.85 4.87
CA GLN A 54 15.05 7.75 5.40
C GLN A 54 16.11 8.22 4.41
N LEU A 55 15.83 8.12 3.10
CA LEU A 55 16.69 8.64 2.03
C LEU A 55 16.43 10.13 1.73
N GLY A 56 15.50 10.78 2.43
CA GLY A 56 15.10 12.15 2.18
C GLY A 56 14.16 12.30 0.97
N GLU A 57 13.51 11.21 0.55
CA GLU A 57 12.57 11.20 -0.56
C GLU A 57 11.12 11.03 -0.06
N ASP A 58 10.18 11.59 -0.82
CA ASP A 58 8.76 11.43 -0.55
C ASP A 58 8.23 10.10 -1.09
N SER A 59 7.34 9.47 -0.33
CA SER A 59 6.54 8.35 -0.82
C SER A 59 5.53 8.80 -1.87
N ILE A 60 4.96 7.85 -2.61
CA ILE A 60 3.93 8.17 -3.61
C ILE A 60 2.70 8.86 -3.01
N VAL A 61 2.34 8.52 -1.78
CA VAL A 61 1.22 9.16 -1.07
C VAL A 61 1.55 10.61 -0.75
N GLU A 62 2.75 10.89 -0.26
CA GLU A 62 3.20 12.26 0.04
C GLU A 62 3.24 13.10 -1.23
N GLU A 63 3.80 12.59 -2.31
CA GLU A 63 3.79 13.28 -3.62
C GLU A 63 2.37 13.54 -4.14
N SER A 64 1.47 12.57 -4.00
CA SER A 64 0.07 12.71 -4.42
C SER A 64 -0.65 13.80 -3.63
N ILE A 65 -0.44 13.86 -2.32
CA ILE A 65 -1.02 14.90 -1.46
C ILE A 65 -0.45 16.28 -1.80
N GLN A 66 0.86 16.37 -2.06
CA GLN A 66 1.49 17.62 -2.50
C GLN A 66 0.91 18.09 -3.84
N ALA A 67 0.70 17.17 -4.78
CA ALA A 67 0.08 17.49 -6.06
C ALA A 67 -1.36 18.02 -5.88
N ILE A 68 -2.15 17.44 -4.99
CA ILE A 68 -3.49 17.93 -4.64
C ILE A 68 -3.42 19.35 -4.08
N GLN A 69 -2.51 19.60 -3.15
CA GLN A 69 -2.32 20.93 -2.54
C GLN A 69 -1.93 21.97 -3.59
N HIS A 70 -1.01 21.62 -4.47
CA HIS A 70 -0.58 22.49 -5.57
C HIS A 70 -1.72 22.82 -6.55
N LEU A 71 -2.54 21.84 -6.90
CA LEU A 71 -3.71 22.04 -7.75
C LEU A 71 -4.74 22.95 -7.08
N ARG A 72 -4.98 22.80 -5.77
CA ARG A 72 -5.87 23.71 -5.00
C ARG A 72 -5.40 25.14 -5.08
N GLU A 73 -4.10 25.37 -4.87
CA GLU A 73 -3.49 26.71 -4.93
C GLU A 73 -3.63 27.34 -6.31
N LYS A 74 -3.43 26.56 -7.38
CA LYS A 74 -3.50 27.06 -8.76
C LYS A 74 -4.93 27.28 -9.26
N THR A 75 -5.86 26.42 -8.89
CA THR A 75 -7.22 26.43 -9.44
C THR A 75 -8.25 27.07 -8.54
N GLY A 76 -7.98 27.22 -7.24
CA GLY A 76 -8.94 27.65 -6.23
C GLY A 76 -10.05 26.63 -5.95
N LEU A 77 -9.93 25.41 -6.53
CA LEU A 77 -10.93 24.35 -6.33
C LEU A 77 -10.69 23.59 -5.02
N SER A 78 -11.77 23.21 -4.34
CA SER A 78 -11.72 22.39 -3.11
C SER A 78 -11.55 20.90 -3.42
N ILE A 79 -10.49 20.54 -4.14
CA ILE A 79 -10.17 19.14 -4.49
C ILE A 79 -10.10 18.31 -3.19
N MET A 80 -10.66 17.10 -3.20
CA MET A 80 -10.79 16.24 -2.01
C MET A 80 -11.53 16.94 -0.86
N SER A 81 -12.57 17.72 -1.18
CA SER A 81 -13.37 18.49 -0.22
C SER A 81 -12.57 19.44 0.66
N GLY A 82 -11.40 19.89 0.20
CA GLY A 82 -10.53 20.79 0.95
C GLY A 82 -9.90 20.17 2.21
N LYS A 83 -9.96 18.84 2.38
CA LYS A 83 -9.41 18.14 3.55
C LYS A 83 -7.91 18.42 3.75
N PRO A 84 -7.45 18.58 4.98
CA PRO A 84 -6.02 18.74 5.28
C PRO A 84 -5.25 17.43 5.02
N LYS A 85 -3.93 17.55 4.87
CA LYS A 85 -3.01 16.44 4.56
C LYS A 85 -3.22 15.21 5.44
N ASN A 86 -3.30 15.40 6.75
CA ASN A 86 -3.44 14.30 7.71
C ASN A 86 -4.78 13.56 7.57
N GLU A 87 -5.85 14.25 7.24
CA GLU A 87 -7.15 13.60 7.01
C GLU A 87 -7.14 12.77 5.73
N ILE A 88 -6.58 13.29 4.63
CA ILE A 88 -6.41 12.53 3.39
C ILE A 88 -5.56 11.29 3.63
N PHE A 89 -4.44 11.45 4.33
CA PHE A 89 -3.55 10.33 4.67
C PHE A 89 -4.28 9.26 5.49
N ASN A 90 -5.02 9.64 6.52
CA ASN A 90 -5.78 8.72 7.36
C ASN A 90 -6.89 8.02 6.58
N GLU A 91 -7.60 8.73 5.73
CA GLU A 91 -8.65 8.16 4.87
C GLU A 91 -8.09 7.11 3.91
N TRP A 92 -6.97 7.43 3.23
CA TRP A 92 -6.33 6.51 2.30
C TRP A 92 -5.69 5.28 2.95
N ASN A 93 -5.43 5.32 4.24
CA ASN A 93 -4.91 4.20 5.01
C ASN A 93 -5.96 3.49 5.86
N SER A 94 -7.22 3.95 5.86
CA SER A 94 -8.26 3.46 6.76
C SER A 94 -8.57 1.98 6.57
N ALA A 95 -8.65 1.50 5.33
CA ALA A 95 -8.91 0.09 5.03
C ALA A 95 -7.80 -0.82 5.61
N ARG A 96 -6.54 -0.52 5.31
CA ARG A 96 -5.38 -1.23 5.85
C ARG A 96 -5.38 -1.26 7.39
N ASN A 97 -5.64 -0.10 8.00
CA ASN A 97 -5.62 0.02 9.45
C ASN A 97 -6.79 -0.75 10.10
N ASN A 98 -7.98 -0.71 9.52
CA ASN A 98 -9.14 -1.44 10.01
C ASN A 98 -8.99 -2.96 9.90
N LEU A 99 -8.31 -3.45 8.89
CA LEU A 99 -8.00 -4.88 8.74
C LEU A 99 -6.91 -5.37 9.69
N LYS A 100 -6.08 -4.46 10.19
CA LYS A 100 -4.92 -4.78 11.02
C LYS A 100 -5.19 -4.66 12.52
N HIS A 101 -6.10 -3.77 12.91
CA HIS A 101 -6.31 -3.40 14.30
C HIS A 101 -7.77 -3.55 14.73
N HIS A 102 -7.96 -4.05 15.94
CA HIS A 102 -9.24 -4.04 16.63
C HIS A 102 -9.05 -3.41 18.03
N GLY A 103 -9.55 -2.20 18.21
CA GLY A 103 -9.48 -1.46 19.47
C GLY A 103 -10.82 -1.47 20.22
N LYS A 104 -10.81 -1.07 21.49
CA LYS A 104 -12.01 -1.06 22.35
C LYS A 104 -13.17 -0.19 21.84
N ALA A 105 -12.86 0.83 21.03
CA ALA A 105 -13.85 1.77 20.47
C ALA A 105 -14.14 1.53 18.98
N ILE A 106 -13.62 0.42 18.41
CA ILE A 106 -13.80 0.08 17.00
C ILE A 106 -14.86 -0.99 16.86
N ASP A 107 -15.76 -0.80 15.89
CA ASP A 107 -16.78 -1.77 15.55
C ASP A 107 -16.16 -3.11 15.13
N GLU A 108 -16.81 -4.20 15.47
CA GLU A 108 -16.41 -5.55 15.06
C GLU A 108 -16.54 -5.75 13.55
N THR A 109 -17.39 -4.96 12.90
CA THR A 109 -17.64 -5.03 11.47
C THR A 109 -16.96 -3.90 10.72
N VAL A 110 -16.47 -4.20 9.51
CA VAL A 110 -15.89 -3.21 8.59
C VAL A 110 -16.64 -3.25 7.26
N THR A 111 -16.78 -2.07 6.63
CA THR A 111 -17.32 -1.94 5.27
C THR A 111 -16.21 -1.39 4.36
N ILE A 112 -15.73 -2.23 3.45
CA ILE A 112 -14.60 -1.94 2.58
C ILE A 112 -14.91 -2.47 1.17
N ASN A 113 -14.59 -1.69 0.15
CA ASN A 113 -14.50 -2.22 -1.21
C ASN A 113 -13.15 -2.96 -1.35
N PHE A 114 -13.16 -4.27 -1.13
CA PHE A 114 -11.93 -5.07 -1.09
C PHE A 114 -11.14 -5.02 -2.38
N PHE A 115 -11.80 -5.02 -3.53
CA PHE A 115 -11.14 -4.96 -4.83
C PHE A 115 -10.42 -3.62 -5.02
N ASP A 116 -11.13 -2.52 -4.86
CA ASP A 116 -10.57 -1.17 -5.06
C ASP A 116 -9.41 -0.90 -4.10
N GLU A 117 -9.59 -1.26 -2.83
CA GLU A 117 -8.54 -1.07 -1.82
C GLU A 117 -7.30 -1.94 -2.10
N ALA A 118 -7.49 -3.19 -2.52
CA ALA A 118 -6.38 -4.06 -2.90
C ALA A 118 -5.63 -3.51 -4.12
N TYR A 119 -6.37 -3.08 -5.14
CA TYR A 119 -5.82 -2.46 -6.34
C TYR A 119 -4.95 -1.25 -5.99
N TRP A 120 -5.51 -0.28 -5.28
CA TRP A 120 -4.79 0.95 -4.94
C TRP A 120 -3.60 0.70 -4.01
N MET A 121 -3.73 -0.21 -3.06
CA MET A 121 -2.63 -0.54 -2.15
C MET A 121 -1.45 -1.18 -2.88
N ILE A 122 -1.72 -2.10 -3.83
CA ILE A 122 -0.69 -2.69 -4.68
C ILE A 122 -0.04 -1.60 -5.57
N LYS A 123 -0.84 -0.74 -6.21
CA LYS A 123 -0.31 0.36 -7.04
C LYS A 123 0.62 1.28 -6.25
N ARG A 124 0.25 1.63 -5.02
CA ARG A 124 1.09 2.44 -4.13
C ARG A 124 2.40 1.73 -3.77
N GLY A 125 2.32 0.44 -3.43
CA GLY A 125 3.50 -0.37 -3.15
C GLY A 125 4.45 -0.48 -4.33
N LEU A 126 3.92 -0.73 -5.53
CA LEU A 126 4.70 -0.78 -6.77
C LEU A 126 5.37 0.56 -7.08
N ALA A 127 4.68 1.67 -6.92
CA ALA A 127 5.24 3.00 -7.16
C ALA A 127 6.39 3.31 -6.19
N ASN A 128 6.24 2.98 -4.91
CA ASN A 128 7.33 3.14 -3.93
C ASN A 128 8.52 2.20 -4.22
N ALA A 129 8.25 0.96 -4.64
CA ALA A 129 9.28 0.01 -5.04
C ALA A 129 10.07 0.51 -6.25
N GLU A 130 9.40 1.07 -7.24
CA GLU A 130 10.05 1.66 -8.42
C GLU A 130 10.99 2.83 -8.04
N LYS A 131 10.56 3.72 -7.14
CA LYS A 131 11.39 4.81 -6.63
C LYS A 131 12.65 4.31 -5.91
N LEU A 132 12.59 3.13 -5.30
CA LEU A 132 13.72 2.46 -4.64
C LEU A 132 14.50 1.53 -5.59
N GLU A 133 14.13 1.48 -6.86
CA GLU A 133 14.71 0.58 -7.87
C GLU A 133 14.64 -0.90 -7.47
N LEU A 134 13.56 -1.29 -6.77
CA LEU A 134 13.30 -2.65 -6.33
C LEU A 134 12.41 -3.38 -7.34
N PRO A 135 12.91 -4.41 -8.04
CA PRO A 135 12.11 -5.14 -9.00
C PRO A 135 11.07 -6.03 -8.30
N ILE A 136 9.87 -6.05 -8.87
CA ILE A 136 8.76 -6.93 -8.45
C ILE A 136 8.46 -7.85 -9.63
N ASN A 137 8.80 -9.12 -9.50
CA ASN A 137 8.87 -10.06 -10.62
C ASN A 137 7.52 -10.37 -11.29
N ASN A 138 6.41 -10.24 -10.57
CA ASN A 138 5.05 -10.47 -11.08
C ASN A 138 4.26 -9.15 -11.32
N GLN A 139 4.94 -8.02 -11.34
CA GLN A 139 4.30 -6.72 -11.64
C GLN A 139 3.62 -6.75 -13.01
N ILE A 140 4.27 -7.32 -14.01
CA ILE A 140 3.71 -7.40 -15.37
C ILE A 140 2.41 -8.21 -15.41
N ASP A 141 2.28 -9.25 -14.61
CA ASP A 141 1.07 -10.06 -14.55
C ASP A 141 -0.09 -9.26 -13.96
N PHE A 142 0.18 -8.47 -12.93
CA PHE A 142 -0.79 -7.54 -12.36
C PHE A 142 -1.24 -6.48 -13.38
N GLU A 143 -0.30 -5.84 -14.05
CA GLU A 143 -0.59 -4.80 -15.05
C GLU A 143 -1.37 -5.35 -16.24
N ASN A 144 -1.00 -6.53 -16.75
CA ASN A 144 -1.72 -7.20 -17.81
C ASN A 144 -3.15 -7.57 -17.40
N TRP A 145 -3.34 -8.07 -16.16
CA TRP A 145 -4.65 -8.37 -15.64
C TRP A 145 -5.55 -7.12 -15.60
N ILE A 146 -5.00 -6.00 -15.14
CA ILE A 146 -5.70 -4.71 -15.09
C ILE A 146 -6.14 -4.27 -16.48
N VAL A 147 -5.24 -4.31 -17.46
CA VAL A 147 -5.56 -3.91 -18.85
C VAL A 147 -6.66 -4.77 -19.46
N VAL A 148 -6.67 -6.07 -19.16
CA VAL A 148 -7.65 -7.02 -19.72
C VAL A 148 -9.01 -6.92 -19.03
N ASN A 149 -9.06 -6.66 -17.72
CA ASN A 149 -10.28 -6.81 -16.91
C ASN A 149 -10.91 -5.48 -16.50
N ILE A 150 -10.15 -4.39 -16.49
CA ILE A 150 -10.69 -3.06 -16.19
C ILE A 150 -10.81 -2.32 -17.52
N ASN A 151 -12.03 -2.17 -18.00
CA ASN A 151 -12.32 -1.30 -19.14
C ASN A 151 -12.15 0.14 -18.70
N MET A 152 -11.05 0.72 -19.07
CA MET A 152 -10.81 2.16 -18.91
C MET A 152 -11.29 2.93 -20.14
#